data_85d0608cbbbe3d0cbcb11c6048e75a8c
#
_entry.id   85d0608cbbbe3d0cbcb11c6048e75a8c
#
_cell.length_a   1.000
_cell.length_b   1.000
_cell.length_c   1.000
_cell.angle_alpha   90.00
_cell.angle_beta   90.00
_cell.angle_gamma   90.00
#
_symmetry.space_group_name_H-M   'P 1'
#
loop_
_entity.id
_entity.type
_entity.pdbx_description
1 polymer ?
#
loop_
_entity_poly.entity_id
_entity_poly.type
_entity_poly.pdbx_seq_one_letter_code
_entity_poly.pdbx_strand_id
1 'polypeptide(L)'
;MTKYWLHRITGGDNAIEFAHPLLFSHNYLSIGWSDFSDEAFLENIREHGIDGLDEEMQNRDYGLPKNRWNLWRFIIEMKKGDIVVVPTWGEFSLFELVDDIVFTNESMDGCIYQDWNDNKATLHDGYYYNCENKIIDLGFYRKVKPLLINIPRDGYADQELFSRMKIRQTNADISDLAESIEYARKAFEEN
;
A
#
# COMPACT_ATOMS: atom_id res chain seq x y z
N MET A 1 -7.47 9.60 16.73
CA MET A 1 -6.65 10.67 16.11
C MET A 1 -6.23 10.15 14.75
N THR A 2 -6.49 10.86 13.67
CA THR A 2 -6.09 10.48 12.32
C THR A 2 -4.56 10.43 12.22
N LYS A 3 -4.02 9.35 11.71
CA LYS A 3 -2.61 9.22 11.38
C LYS A 3 -2.36 9.51 9.90
N TYR A 4 -1.11 9.83 9.58
CA TYR A 4 -0.66 10.08 8.22
C TYR A 4 0.45 9.08 7.88
N TRP A 5 0.27 8.39 6.76
CA TRP A 5 1.16 7.34 6.31
C TRP A 5 1.79 7.69 4.97
N LEU A 6 3.07 7.51 4.85
CA LEU A 6 3.73 7.42 3.54
C LEU A 6 3.61 5.99 3.05
N HIS A 7 3.07 5.78 1.87
CA HIS A 7 3.01 4.47 1.25
C HIS A 7 3.49 4.51 -0.19
N ARG A 8 4.45 3.65 -0.52
CA ARG A 8 4.95 3.50 -1.88
C ARG A 8 4.33 2.28 -2.53
N ILE A 9 3.70 2.47 -3.66
CA ILE A 9 3.13 1.40 -4.49
C ILE A 9 4.18 0.71 -5.36
N THR A 10 5.47 0.89 -5.05
CA THR A 10 6.59 0.24 -5.75
C THR A 10 6.81 -1.14 -5.16
N GLY A 11 6.32 -2.17 -5.82
CA GLY A 11 6.77 -3.55 -5.65
C GLY A 11 7.99 -3.85 -6.52
N GLY A 12 8.34 -5.12 -6.69
CA GLY A 12 9.29 -5.58 -7.71
C GLY A 12 8.87 -5.14 -9.11
N ASP A 13 9.74 -5.34 -10.09
CA ASP A 13 9.61 -4.80 -11.45
C ASP A 13 8.26 -5.06 -12.15
N ASN A 14 7.56 -6.14 -11.77
CA ASN A 14 6.25 -6.48 -12.33
C ASN A 14 5.07 -5.92 -11.52
N ALA A 15 5.25 -5.54 -10.26
CA ALA A 15 4.14 -5.20 -9.37
C ALA A 15 3.61 -3.80 -9.59
N ILE A 16 4.46 -2.82 -9.95
CA ILE A 16 4.05 -1.43 -10.15
C ILE A 16 3.02 -1.28 -11.28
N GLU A 17 3.12 -2.09 -12.32
CA GLU A 17 2.21 -2.07 -13.47
C GLU A 17 0.78 -2.42 -13.08
N PHE A 18 0.61 -3.23 -12.03
CA PHE A 18 -0.68 -3.60 -11.45
C PHE A 18 -1.07 -2.72 -10.27
N ALA A 19 -0.14 -2.41 -9.37
CA ALA A 19 -0.40 -1.59 -8.19
C ALA A 19 -0.92 -0.19 -8.53
N HIS A 20 -0.43 0.40 -9.62
CA HIS A 20 -0.87 1.73 -10.05
C HIS A 20 -2.33 1.74 -10.50
N PRO A 21 -2.81 0.90 -11.46
CA PRO A 21 -4.23 0.84 -11.81
C PRO A 21 -5.12 0.41 -10.65
N LEU A 22 -4.67 -0.53 -9.80
CA LEU A 22 -5.40 -0.90 -8.59
C LEU A 22 -5.70 0.30 -7.70
N LEU A 23 -4.72 1.18 -7.50
CA LEU A 23 -4.93 2.38 -6.68
C LEU A 23 -5.74 3.45 -7.41
N PHE A 24 -5.30 3.86 -8.60
CA PHE A 24 -5.84 5.06 -9.27
C PHE A 24 -7.15 4.82 -10.02
N SER A 25 -7.41 3.59 -10.46
CA SER A 25 -8.64 3.25 -11.18
C SER A 25 -9.66 2.50 -10.32
N HIS A 26 -9.18 1.72 -9.34
CA HIS A 26 -10.04 0.84 -8.54
C HIS A 26 -10.06 1.18 -7.05
N ASN A 27 -9.27 2.15 -6.59
CA ASN A 27 -9.22 2.61 -5.20
C ASN A 27 -8.78 1.53 -4.19
N TYR A 28 -7.84 0.68 -4.58
CA TYR A 28 -7.19 -0.27 -3.69
C TYR A 28 -5.71 0.03 -3.52
N LEU A 29 -5.32 0.32 -2.30
CA LEU A 29 -3.92 0.39 -1.89
C LEU A 29 -3.41 -1.03 -1.71
N SER A 30 -2.21 -1.33 -2.21
CA SER A 30 -1.65 -2.69 -2.17
C SER A 30 -0.24 -2.72 -1.61
N ILE A 31 0.14 -3.86 -1.05
CA ILE A 31 1.52 -4.14 -0.62
C ILE A 31 1.91 -5.55 -1.08
N GLY A 32 3.21 -5.80 -1.27
CA GLY A 32 3.76 -7.10 -1.64
C GLY A 32 3.46 -8.21 -0.61
N TRP A 33 4.36 -9.18 -0.47
CA TRP A 33 4.22 -10.32 0.43
C TRP A 33 3.17 -11.35 -0.02
N SER A 34 3.12 -11.62 -1.31
CA SER A 34 2.18 -12.59 -1.90
C SER A 34 2.27 -13.99 -1.30
N ASP A 35 3.45 -14.40 -0.81
CA ASP A 35 3.66 -15.69 -0.13
C ASP A 35 2.89 -15.82 1.21
N PHE A 36 2.40 -14.71 1.74
CA PHE A 36 1.65 -14.66 3.00
C PHE A 36 0.17 -14.31 2.78
N SER A 37 -0.27 -14.23 1.53
CA SER A 37 -1.59 -13.71 1.16
C SER A 37 -2.70 -14.75 1.33
N ASP A 38 -2.92 -15.18 2.57
CA ASP A 38 -4.01 -16.09 2.94
C ASP A 38 -4.73 -15.63 4.23
N GLU A 39 -5.97 -16.07 4.41
CA GLU A 39 -6.80 -15.67 5.56
C GLU A 39 -6.26 -16.24 6.87
N ALA A 40 -5.66 -17.44 6.87
CA ALA A 40 -5.10 -18.03 8.09
C ALA A 40 -3.95 -17.19 8.64
N PHE A 41 -3.11 -16.63 7.75
CA PHE A 41 -2.08 -15.68 8.14
C PHE A 41 -2.67 -14.41 8.77
N LEU A 42 -3.72 -13.84 8.18
CA LEU A 42 -4.37 -12.66 8.74
C LEU A 42 -5.00 -12.93 10.10
N GLU A 43 -5.64 -14.09 10.27
CA GLU A 43 -6.24 -14.51 11.54
C GLU A 43 -5.16 -14.68 12.62
N ASN A 44 -4.05 -15.36 12.31
CA ASN A 44 -2.94 -15.56 13.24
C ASN A 44 -2.34 -14.23 13.73
N ILE A 45 -2.11 -13.28 12.81
CA ILE A 45 -1.61 -11.95 13.19
C ILE A 45 -2.61 -11.18 14.04
N ARG A 46 -3.90 -11.26 13.74
CA ARG A 46 -4.95 -10.57 14.53
C ARG A 46 -5.05 -11.14 15.93
N GLU A 47 -4.89 -12.44 16.10
CA GLU A 47 -4.98 -13.14 17.38
C GLU A 47 -3.72 -12.99 18.23
N HIS A 48 -2.55 -13.17 17.64
CA HIS A 48 -1.26 -13.27 18.35
C HIS A 48 -0.38 -12.02 18.18
N GLY A 49 -0.80 -11.05 17.40
CA GLY A 49 -0.07 -9.79 17.21
C GLY A 49 1.27 -10.00 16.50
N ILE A 50 2.28 -9.28 16.98
CA ILE A 50 3.63 -9.31 16.38
C ILE A 50 4.29 -10.69 16.53
N ASP A 51 3.99 -11.43 17.60
CA ASP A 51 4.53 -12.78 17.80
C ASP A 51 3.99 -13.74 16.74
N GLY A 52 2.71 -13.60 16.34
CA GLY A 52 2.12 -14.35 15.24
C GLY A 52 2.77 -14.02 13.87
N LEU A 53 3.08 -12.75 13.61
CA LEU A 53 3.82 -12.36 12.41
C LEU A 53 5.23 -12.98 12.38
N ASP A 54 5.95 -12.91 13.50
CA ASP A 54 7.32 -13.42 13.58
C ASP A 54 7.34 -14.95 13.46
N GLU A 55 6.36 -15.66 14.03
CA GLU A 55 6.17 -17.10 13.89
C GLU A 55 5.91 -17.50 12.44
N GLU A 56 4.96 -16.85 11.77
CA GLU A 56 4.64 -17.12 10.35
C GLU A 56 5.83 -16.89 9.42
N MET A 57 6.61 -15.81 9.67
CA MET A 57 7.82 -15.52 8.91
C MET A 57 8.86 -16.64 9.05
N GLN A 58 9.05 -17.16 10.27
CA GLN A 58 9.99 -18.25 10.55
C GLN A 58 9.50 -19.57 9.94
N ASN A 59 8.21 -19.91 10.09
CA ASN A 59 7.63 -21.13 9.57
C ASN A 59 7.72 -21.25 8.04
N ARG A 60 7.80 -20.12 7.35
CA ARG A 60 7.95 -20.04 5.87
C ARG A 60 9.40 -19.75 5.44
N ASP A 61 10.39 -19.96 6.31
CA ASP A 61 11.83 -19.79 6.06
C ASP A 61 12.26 -18.36 5.65
N TYR A 62 11.46 -17.34 5.96
CA TYR A 62 11.81 -15.93 5.68
C TYR A 62 12.75 -15.32 6.73
N GLY A 63 12.92 -15.96 7.89
CA GLY A 63 13.57 -15.36 9.05
C GLY A 63 12.79 -14.14 9.55
N LEU A 64 13.51 -13.15 10.11
CA LEU A 64 12.90 -11.92 10.64
C LEU A 64 13.44 -10.67 9.89
N PRO A 65 13.08 -10.47 8.63
CA PRO A 65 13.58 -9.34 7.86
C PRO A 65 13.02 -8.02 8.39
N LYS A 66 13.84 -6.95 8.36
CA LYS A 66 13.43 -5.63 8.89
C LYS A 66 12.22 -5.05 8.16
N ASN A 67 12.05 -5.35 6.88
CA ASN A 67 10.92 -4.87 6.09
C ASN A 67 9.57 -5.52 6.44
N ARG A 68 9.53 -6.57 7.27
CA ARG A 68 8.28 -7.13 7.80
C ARG A 68 7.44 -6.10 8.55
N TRP A 69 8.08 -5.07 9.12
CA TRP A 69 7.38 -3.96 9.76
C TRP A 69 6.52 -3.14 8.78
N ASN A 70 6.81 -3.17 7.49
CA ASN A 70 5.94 -2.54 6.49
C ASN A 70 4.62 -3.31 6.38
N LEU A 71 4.68 -4.66 6.41
CA LEU A 71 3.50 -5.52 6.41
C LEU A 71 2.69 -5.35 7.68
N TRP A 72 3.36 -5.36 8.85
CA TRP A 72 2.71 -5.10 10.14
C TRP A 72 1.93 -3.78 10.16
N ARG A 73 2.56 -2.69 9.73
CA ARG A 73 1.89 -1.38 9.66
C ARG A 73 0.68 -1.42 8.74
N PHE A 74 0.84 -2.02 7.58
CA PHE A 74 -0.23 -2.10 6.59
C PHE A 74 -1.45 -2.88 7.08
N ILE A 75 -1.23 -4.01 7.77
CA ILE A 75 -2.31 -4.88 8.24
C ILE A 75 -2.90 -4.39 9.58
N ILE A 76 -2.05 -3.97 10.52
CA ILE A 76 -2.45 -3.78 11.92
C ILE A 76 -2.52 -2.30 12.34
N GLU A 77 -1.52 -1.50 11.96
CA GLU A 77 -1.43 -0.13 12.50
C GLU A 77 -2.25 0.90 11.73
N MET A 78 -2.31 0.79 10.40
CA MET A 78 -3.15 1.66 9.57
C MET A 78 -4.63 1.39 9.86
N LYS A 79 -5.42 2.46 10.05
CA LYS A 79 -6.82 2.36 10.46
C LYS A 79 -7.73 3.18 9.56
N LYS A 80 -9.02 2.83 9.57
CA LYS A 80 -10.08 3.62 8.95
C LYS A 80 -9.95 5.11 9.32
N GLY A 81 -10.01 5.98 8.31
CA GLY A 81 -9.89 7.42 8.46
C GLY A 81 -8.45 7.95 8.51
N ASP A 82 -7.45 7.07 8.45
CA ASP A 82 -6.06 7.48 8.27
C ASP A 82 -5.83 7.99 6.84
N ILE A 83 -4.93 8.96 6.70
CA ILE A 83 -4.55 9.56 5.43
C ILE A 83 -3.28 8.90 4.92
N VAL A 84 -3.29 8.54 3.65
CA VAL A 84 -2.16 7.91 2.98
C VAL A 84 -1.61 8.83 1.90
N VAL A 85 -0.34 9.20 2.04
CA VAL A 85 0.44 9.94 1.05
C VAL A 85 1.12 8.94 0.13
N VAL A 86 0.76 8.96 -1.14
CA VAL A 86 1.35 8.08 -2.16
C VAL A 86 2.19 8.89 -3.13
N PRO A 87 3.52 8.85 -3.01
CA PRO A 87 4.40 9.54 -3.94
C PRO A 87 4.50 8.80 -5.28
N THR A 88 4.44 9.57 -6.37
CA THR A 88 4.67 9.15 -7.75
C THR A 88 5.81 9.96 -8.38
N TRP A 89 5.96 9.95 -9.70
CA TRP A 89 7.00 10.73 -10.40
C TRP A 89 6.68 12.22 -10.40
N GLY A 90 7.41 13.00 -9.57
CA GLY A 90 7.23 14.44 -9.47
C GLY A 90 5.98 14.91 -8.72
N GLU A 91 5.09 13.99 -8.38
CA GLU A 91 3.78 14.25 -7.77
C GLU A 91 3.58 13.38 -6.54
N PHE A 92 2.51 13.65 -5.80
CA PHE A 92 1.96 12.76 -4.78
C PHE A 92 0.43 12.86 -4.76
N SER A 93 -0.20 11.85 -4.21
CA SER A 93 -1.66 11.81 -4.07
C SER A 93 -2.03 11.50 -2.62
N LEU A 94 -3.19 11.96 -2.21
CA LEU A 94 -3.75 11.74 -0.88
C LEU A 94 -4.97 10.84 -0.97
N PHE A 95 -4.98 9.80 -0.16
CA PHE A 95 -6.09 8.87 -0.02
C PHE A 95 -6.50 8.75 1.44
N GLU A 96 -7.74 8.38 1.72
CA GLU A 96 -8.22 8.03 3.06
C GLU A 96 -8.60 6.54 3.08
N LEU A 97 -8.20 5.82 4.11
CA LEU A 97 -8.65 4.45 4.35
C LEU A 97 -10.13 4.43 4.72
N VAL A 98 -10.94 3.68 3.97
CA VAL A 98 -12.40 3.69 4.14
C VAL A 98 -12.90 2.73 5.22
N ASP A 99 -12.12 1.68 5.50
CA ASP A 99 -12.43 0.66 6.51
C ASP A 99 -11.15 0.01 7.07
N ASP A 100 -11.32 -0.94 8.00
CA ASP A 100 -10.23 -1.71 8.58
C ASP A 100 -10.05 -3.09 7.94
N ILE A 101 -10.75 -3.35 6.82
CA ILE A 101 -10.68 -4.63 6.12
C ILE A 101 -9.37 -4.70 5.32
N VAL A 102 -8.68 -5.82 5.48
CA VAL A 102 -7.52 -6.20 4.67
C VAL A 102 -7.94 -7.39 3.81
N PHE A 103 -7.78 -7.26 2.51
CA PHE A 103 -8.06 -8.33 1.55
C PHE A 103 -6.78 -9.06 1.19
N THR A 104 -6.91 -10.37 0.94
CA THR A 104 -5.87 -11.25 0.40
C THR A 104 -6.07 -11.45 -1.10
N ASN A 105 -5.18 -12.18 -1.76
CA ASN A 105 -5.35 -12.53 -3.17
C ASN A 105 -6.65 -13.30 -3.45
N GLU A 106 -7.07 -14.16 -2.51
CA GLU A 106 -8.28 -14.96 -2.65
C GLU A 106 -9.56 -14.16 -2.42
N SER A 107 -9.50 -13.14 -1.54
CA SER A 107 -10.65 -12.30 -1.21
C SER A 107 -10.82 -11.09 -2.13
N MET A 108 -9.83 -10.81 -2.99
CA MET A 108 -9.92 -9.75 -3.99
C MET A 108 -10.78 -10.15 -5.19
N ASP A 109 -11.53 -9.19 -5.74
CA ASP A 109 -12.21 -9.37 -7.02
C ASP A 109 -11.19 -9.37 -8.17
N GLY A 110 -10.88 -10.55 -8.70
CA GLY A 110 -9.92 -10.73 -9.80
C GLY A 110 -10.27 -9.98 -11.09
N CYS A 111 -11.50 -9.50 -11.25
CA CYS A 111 -11.90 -8.72 -12.41
C CYS A 111 -11.21 -7.35 -12.49
N ILE A 112 -10.73 -6.82 -11.35
CA ILE A 112 -10.06 -5.51 -11.30
C ILE A 112 -8.53 -5.62 -11.42
N TYR A 113 -7.99 -6.84 -11.51
CA TYR A 113 -6.55 -7.06 -11.49
C TYR A 113 -5.97 -6.98 -12.91
N GLN A 114 -5.67 -5.78 -13.34
CA GLN A 114 -5.14 -5.46 -14.68
C GLN A 114 -3.91 -4.56 -14.56
N ASP A 115 -2.97 -4.70 -15.51
CA ASP A 115 -1.88 -3.76 -15.66
C ASP A 115 -2.34 -2.48 -16.38
N TRP A 116 -1.46 -1.52 -16.54
CA TRP A 116 -1.76 -0.25 -17.24
C TRP A 116 -1.94 -0.38 -18.76
N ASN A 117 -1.74 -1.57 -19.34
CA ASN A 117 -2.02 -1.91 -20.73
C ASN A 117 -3.28 -2.78 -20.87
N ASP A 118 -4.11 -2.87 -19.81
CA ASP A 118 -5.33 -3.68 -19.74
C ASP A 118 -5.10 -5.21 -19.82
N ASN A 119 -3.86 -5.70 -19.65
CA ASN A 119 -3.60 -7.12 -19.56
C ASN A 119 -4.05 -7.64 -18.20
N LYS A 120 -4.91 -8.66 -18.20
CA LYS A 120 -5.44 -9.27 -16.98
C LYS A 120 -4.39 -10.18 -16.34
N ALA A 121 -4.30 -10.10 -15.01
CA ALA A 121 -3.62 -11.12 -14.23
C ALA A 121 -4.49 -12.36 -14.08
N THR A 122 -3.83 -13.51 -13.91
CA THR A 122 -4.48 -14.81 -13.69
C THR A 122 -4.16 -15.29 -12.28
N LEU A 123 -5.18 -15.62 -11.50
CA LEU A 123 -5.01 -16.20 -10.17
C LEU A 123 -4.81 -17.72 -10.30
N HIS A 124 -3.73 -18.25 -9.75
CA HIS A 124 -3.44 -19.67 -9.69
C HIS A 124 -2.67 -19.98 -8.40
N ASP A 125 -3.09 -20.99 -7.66
CA ASP A 125 -2.48 -21.42 -6.39
C ASP A 125 -2.23 -20.27 -5.39
N GLY A 126 -3.17 -19.33 -5.27
CA GLY A 126 -3.07 -18.19 -4.35
C GLY A 126 -2.20 -17.02 -4.84
N TYR A 127 -1.62 -17.12 -6.04
CA TYR A 127 -0.78 -16.07 -6.62
C TYR A 127 -1.38 -15.49 -7.89
N TYR A 128 -1.21 -14.20 -8.08
CA TYR A 128 -1.48 -13.56 -9.36
C TYR A 128 -0.25 -13.63 -10.28
N TYR A 129 -0.50 -13.98 -11.54
CA TYR A 129 0.50 -14.05 -12.60
C TYR A 129 0.18 -13.05 -13.70
N ASN A 130 1.22 -12.39 -14.22
CA ASN A 130 1.10 -11.55 -15.40
C ASN A 130 1.04 -12.38 -16.70
N CYS A 131 0.89 -11.71 -17.86
CA CYS A 131 0.83 -12.36 -19.17
C CYS A 131 2.10 -13.13 -19.57
N GLU A 132 3.23 -12.85 -18.92
CA GLU A 132 4.50 -13.58 -19.08
C GLU A 132 4.65 -14.75 -18.11
N ASN A 133 3.58 -15.08 -17.38
CA ASN A 133 3.56 -16.14 -16.35
C ASN A 133 4.57 -15.88 -15.20
N LYS A 134 4.77 -14.60 -14.84
CA LYS A 134 5.58 -14.19 -13.69
C LYS A 134 4.66 -13.83 -12.54
N ILE A 135 5.03 -14.22 -11.31
CA ILE A 135 4.30 -13.83 -10.10
C ILE A 135 4.35 -12.30 -9.94
N ILE A 136 3.19 -11.74 -9.65
CA ILE A 136 3.02 -10.34 -9.27
C ILE A 136 3.07 -10.31 -7.74
N ASP A 137 4.14 -9.76 -7.17
CA ASP A 137 4.27 -9.67 -5.71
C ASP A 137 3.41 -8.55 -5.14
N LEU A 138 2.09 -8.80 -5.12
CA LEU A 138 1.08 -8.04 -4.39
C LEU A 138 0.22 -9.05 -3.64
N GLY A 139 0.21 -8.97 -2.32
CA GLY A 139 -0.45 -9.98 -1.48
C GLY A 139 -1.60 -9.43 -0.65
N PHE A 140 -1.55 -8.15 -0.28
CA PHE A 140 -2.58 -7.57 0.58
C PHE A 140 -3.07 -6.23 0.04
N TYR A 141 -4.36 -5.97 0.29
CA TYR A 141 -5.04 -4.81 -0.29
C TYR A 141 -5.93 -4.15 0.75
N ARG A 142 -6.06 -2.82 0.64
CA ARG A 142 -6.97 -2.03 1.48
C ARG A 142 -7.75 -1.04 0.63
N LYS A 143 -9.03 -0.92 0.90
CA LYS A 143 -9.90 0.02 0.22
C LYS A 143 -9.61 1.45 0.66
N VAL A 144 -9.46 2.33 -0.32
CA VAL A 144 -9.23 3.75 -0.07
C VAL A 144 -10.22 4.60 -0.86
N LYS A 145 -10.37 5.86 -0.50
CA LYS A 145 -11.01 6.86 -1.36
C LYS A 145 -9.99 7.96 -1.68
N PRO A 146 -9.93 8.44 -2.92
CA PRO A 146 -9.09 9.56 -3.26
C PRO A 146 -9.59 10.82 -2.55
N LEU A 147 -8.67 11.59 -1.98
CA LEU A 147 -8.92 12.95 -1.49
C LEU A 147 -8.42 13.95 -2.51
N LEU A 148 -7.15 13.85 -2.91
CA LEU A 148 -6.54 14.66 -3.96
C LEU A 148 -5.57 13.79 -4.76
N ILE A 149 -5.55 13.98 -6.06
CA ILE A 149 -4.75 13.18 -7.00
C ILE A 149 -3.78 14.10 -7.75
N ASN A 150 -2.54 13.60 -7.91
CA ASN A 150 -1.50 14.23 -8.71
C ASN A 150 -1.13 15.67 -8.28
N ILE A 151 -0.93 15.87 -6.97
CA ILE A 151 -0.43 17.12 -6.43
C ILE A 151 1.05 17.26 -6.83
N PRO A 152 1.46 18.29 -7.56
CA PRO A 152 2.88 18.52 -7.86
C PRO A 152 3.68 18.70 -6.58
N ARG A 153 4.81 17.99 -6.45
CA ARG A 153 5.68 18.16 -5.28
C ARG A 153 6.28 19.56 -5.24
N ASP A 154 6.70 20.04 -6.42
CA ASP A 154 7.21 21.40 -6.56
C ASP A 154 6.06 22.41 -6.41
N GLY A 155 6.17 23.29 -5.44
CA GLY A 155 5.20 24.32 -5.15
C GLY A 155 4.17 23.98 -4.08
N TYR A 156 3.91 22.70 -3.78
CA TYR A 156 2.93 22.28 -2.77
C TYR A 156 3.54 21.55 -1.58
N ALA A 157 4.58 20.73 -1.77
CA ALA A 157 5.28 20.10 -0.67
C ALA A 157 6.35 21.02 -0.10
N ASP A 158 6.34 21.27 1.20
CA ASP A 158 7.46 21.91 1.87
C ASP A 158 8.71 21.01 1.87
N GLN A 159 9.83 21.53 2.35
CA GLN A 159 11.11 20.82 2.32
C GLN A 159 11.09 19.54 3.14
N GLU A 160 10.35 19.48 4.24
CA GLU A 160 10.28 18.32 5.13
C GLU A 160 9.47 17.20 4.48
N LEU A 161 8.26 17.49 4.00
CA LEU A 161 7.41 16.54 3.29
C LEU A 161 8.09 16.04 2.01
N PHE A 162 8.69 16.95 1.23
CA PHE A 162 9.43 16.60 0.02
C PHE A 162 10.60 15.64 0.33
N SER A 163 11.35 15.89 1.41
CA SER A 163 12.45 15.03 1.84
C SER A 163 11.96 13.67 2.33
N ARG A 164 10.86 13.64 3.09
CA ARG A 164 10.24 12.40 3.57
C ARG A 164 9.75 11.51 2.43
N MET A 165 9.17 12.09 1.39
CA MET A 165 8.75 11.36 0.20
C MET A 165 9.90 10.71 -0.60
N LYS A 166 11.17 11.04 -0.33
CA LYS A 166 12.35 10.38 -0.95
C LYS A 166 12.81 9.13 -0.22
N ILE A 167 12.32 8.88 0.99
CA ILE A 167 12.71 7.70 1.77
C ILE A 167 12.26 6.43 1.05
N ARG A 168 13.17 5.45 0.93
CA ARG A 168 12.90 4.17 0.21
C ARG A 168 12.04 3.17 0.99
N GLN A 169 11.47 3.56 2.11
CA GLN A 169 10.60 2.70 2.90
C GLN A 169 9.22 2.59 2.25
N THR A 170 8.70 1.36 2.17
CA THR A 170 7.38 1.11 1.54
C THR A 170 6.25 1.72 2.34
N ASN A 171 6.32 1.63 3.69
CA ASN A 171 5.27 2.12 4.56
C ASN A 171 5.86 2.74 5.82
N ALA A 172 5.54 4.01 6.10
CA ALA A 172 6.06 4.76 7.24
C ALA A 172 4.99 5.68 7.85
N ASP A 173 4.95 5.73 9.19
CA ASP A 173 4.18 6.76 9.91
C ASP A 173 4.89 8.12 9.71
N ILE A 174 4.15 9.08 9.20
CA ILE A 174 4.58 10.46 8.95
C ILE A 174 3.62 11.46 9.60
N SER A 175 2.97 11.07 10.69
CA SER A 175 2.03 11.93 11.40
C SER A 175 2.69 13.17 12.00
N ASP A 176 4.00 13.16 12.17
CA ASP A 176 4.81 14.33 12.49
C ASP A 176 4.76 15.43 11.41
N LEU A 177 4.38 15.11 10.18
CA LEU A 177 4.22 16.02 9.05
C LEU A 177 2.75 16.34 8.73
N ALA A 178 1.82 16.09 9.64
CA ALA A 178 0.40 16.34 9.44
C ALA A 178 0.10 17.77 8.98
N GLU A 179 0.74 18.77 9.59
CA GLU A 179 0.57 20.19 9.24
C GLU A 179 1.05 20.49 7.80
N SER A 180 2.20 19.93 7.40
CA SER A 180 2.74 20.08 6.04
C SER A 180 1.81 19.45 4.99
N ILE A 181 1.22 18.30 5.30
CA ILE A 181 0.29 17.59 4.40
C ILE A 181 -1.02 18.36 4.26
N GLU A 182 -1.60 18.84 5.36
CA GLU A 182 -2.82 19.62 5.33
C GLU A 182 -2.61 21.00 4.68
N TYR A 183 -1.44 21.60 4.82
CA TYR A 183 -1.09 22.80 4.10
C TYR A 183 -1.04 22.57 2.58
N ALA A 184 -0.34 21.51 2.14
CA ALA A 184 -0.26 21.14 0.72
C ALA A 184 -1.65 20.85 0.13
N ARG A 185 -2.50 20.15 0.89
CA ARG A 185 -3.88 19.85 0.53
C ARG A 185 -4.69 21.13 0.28
N LYS A 186 -4.73 22.04 1.25
CA LYS A 186 -5.47 23.31 1.15
C LYS A 186 -4.97 24.18 0.00
N ALA A 187 -3.65 24.33 -0.12
CA ALA A 187 -3.05 25.13 -1.17
C ALA A 187 -3.38 24.60 -2.57
N PHE A 188 -3.53 23.29 -2.73
CA PHE A 188 -3.91 22.68 -4.01
C PHE A 188 -5.42 22.78 -4.29
N GLU A 189 -6.27 22.67 -3.25
CA GLU A 189 -7.74 22.84 -3.39
C GLU A 189 -8.15 24.27 -3.73
N GLU A 190 -7.32 25.27 -3.39
CA GLU A 190 -7.61 26.71 -3.61
C GLU A 190 -7.13 27.23 -4.98
N ASN A 191 -6.40 26.43 -5.77
CA ASN A 191 -5.88 26.80 -7.09
C ASN A 191 -6.59 26.08 -8.24
#